data_8d103c37c51cd9b34f3591f05fb4b8ec
#
_entry.id   8d103c37c51cd9b34f3591f05fb4b8ec
#
_cell.length_a   1.000
_cell.length_b   1.000
_cell.length_c   1.000
_cell.angle_alpha   90.00
_cell.angle_beta   90.00
_cell.angle_gamma   90.00
#
_symmetry.space_group_name_H-M   'P 1'
#
loop_
_entity.id
_entity.type
_entity.pdbx_description
1 polymer ?
#
loop_
_entity_poly.entity_id
_entity_poly.type
_entity_poly.pdbx_seq_one_letter_code
_entity_poly.pdbx_strand_id
1 'polypeptide(L)'
;MLFFVNDYCEGAHPAILQKLLETNMEKLSGYGTDKYCDSAKEKIRKACGCPDADVFFLVGGTQTNATIIGSVLNRYEGVLAAQTGHVSCHEAGAIEYTGHKVLTLPAENGKIKAESITDYVETFYGDESHDHMVFPGMVYISHPTEYGTLYTKKELEEISEVCHKYELPLFLDGARLGYGLVSPEADVTLEDIARCTDVFYICLLYTSPSPRDLST
;
A
#
# COMPACT_ATOMS: atom_id res chain seq x y z
N MET A 1 3.11 30.75 7.53
CA MET A 1 1.79 30.40 6.95
C MET A 1 1.79 28.89 6.82
N LEU A 2 0.78 28.22 7.36
CA LEU A 2 0.63 26.76 7.17
C LEU A 2 -0.03 26.51 5.81
N PHE A 3 0.54 25.61 5.02
CA PHE A 3 0.00 25.19 3.74
C PHE A 3 -0.77 23.87 3.92
N PHE A 4 -2.05 23.84 3.49
CA PHE A 4 -2.90 22.66 3.53
C PHE A 4 -3.33 22.20 2.13
N VAL A 5 -2.52 22.50 1.11
CA VAL A 5 -2.80 22.11 -0.28
C VAL A 5 -2.56 20.60 -0.48
N ASN A 6 -1.44 20.11 0.03
CA ASN A 6 -1.06 18.70 0.08
C ASN A 6 0.05 18.49 1.12
N ASP A 7 0.38 17.25 1.40
CA ASP A 7 1.40 16.85 2.37
C ASP A 7 2.77 16.49 1.73
N TYR A 8 2.98 16.90 0.48
CA TYR A 8 4.23 16.64 -0.27
C TYR A 8 4.75 17.87 -1.05
N CYS A 9 4.44 19.09 -0.57
CA CYS A 9 4.84 20.32 -1.24
C CYS A 9 6.20 20.88 -0.75
N GLU A 10 6.83 20.22 0.20
CA GLU A 10 8.08 20.68 0.81
C GLU A 10 9.29 19.89 0.32
N GLY A 11 10.50 20.39 0.57
CA GLY A 11 11.73 19.74 0.15
C GLY A 11 12.26 18.73 1.17
N ALA A 12 13.42 18.15 0.90
CA ALA A 12 14.03 17.16 1.77
C ALA A 12 14.54 17.75 3.09
N HIS A 13 14.50 16.93 4.14
CA HIS A 13 15.16 17.26 5.40
C HIS A 13 16.66 17.55 5.18
N PRO A 14 17.25 18.57 5.85
CA PRO A 14 18.64 18.96 5.67
C PRO A 14 19.66 17.82 5.79
N ALA A 15 19.42 16.85 6.71
CA ALA A 15 20.31 15.71 6.87
C ALA A 15 20.35 14.80 5.63
N ILE A 16 19.24 14.68 4.87
CA ILE A 16 19.21 13.93 3.61
C ILE A 16 19.99 14.67 2.53
N LEU A 17 19.79 16.00 2.41
CA LEU A 17 20.53 16.81 1.46
C LEU A 17 22.02 16.74 1.73
N GLN A 18 22.42 16.80 3.00
CA GLN A 18 23.82 16.65 3.40
C GLN A 18 24.37 15.28 2.99
N LYS A 19 23.59 14.23 3.21
CA LYS A 19 23.99 12.84 2.84
C LYS A 19 24.13 12.68 1.34
N LEU A 20 23.23 13.26 0.56
CA LEU A 20 23.33 13.28 -0.89
C LEU A 20 24.59 14.00 -1.37
N LEU A 21 24.96 15.13 -0.76
CA LEU A 21 26.20 15.85 -1.09
C LEU A 21 27.44 15.01 -0.77
N GLU A 22 27.49 14.33 0.38
CA GLU A 22 28.61 13.50 0.81
C GLU A 22 28.84 12.31 -0.12
N THR A 23 27.76 11.73 -0.67
CA THR A 23 27.82 10.52 -1.48
C THR A 23 27.75 10.78 -2.99
N ASN A 24 27.55 12.02 -3.41
CA ASN A 24 27.29 12.39 -4.81
C ASN A 24 28.35 11.94 -5.81
N MET A 25 29.60 11.84 -5.39
CA MET A 25 30.71 11.43 -6.25
C MET A 25 31.05 9.94 -6.16
N GLU A 26 30.32 9.17 -5.36
CA GLU A 26 30.50 7.73 -5.28
C GLU A 26 30.01 7.05 -6.56
N LYS A 27 30.79 6.08 -7.02
CA LYS A 27 30.38 5.20 -8.13
C LYS A 27 29.65 4.00 -7.55
N LEU A 28 28.37 3.92 -7.79
CA LEU A 28 27.49 2.87 -7.27
C LEU A 28 26.94 2.02 -8.41
N SER A 29 26.62 0.76 -8.13
CA SER A 29 25.84 -0.08 -9.04
C SER A 29 24.42 0.46 -9.15
N GLY A 30 23.76 0.22 -10.30
CA GLY A 30 22.36 0.60 -10.52
C GLY A 30 21.38 -0.49 -10.07
N TYR A 31 20.11 -0.25 -10.36
CA TYR A 31 19.02 -1.24 -10.22
C TYR A 31 18.78 -1.75 -8.79
N GLY A 32 19.08 -0.94 -7.78
CA GLY A 32 18.84 -1.29 -6.38
C GLY A 32 19.79 -2.36 -5.82
N THR A 33 20.98 -2.52 -6.43
CA THR A 33 22.03 -3.50 -6.01
C THR A 33 23.23 -2.82 -5.39
N ASP A 34 23.10 -1.57 -4.98
CA ASP A 34 24.15 -0.83 -4.27
C ASP A 34 24.07 -1.03 -2.76
N LYS A 35 25.17 -0.68 -2.07
CA LYS A 35 25.33 -0.83 -0.61
C LYS A 35 24.26 -0.07 0.21
N TYR A 36 23.72 1.02 -0.32
CA TYR A 36 22.69 1.82 0.38
C TYR A 36 21.34 1.13 0.28
N CYS A 37 20.99 0.62 -0.90
CA CYS A 37 19.81 -0.21 -1.09
C CYS A 37 19.83 -1.47 -0.22
N ASP A 38 20.96 -2.17 -0.17
CA ASP A 38 21.10 -3.38 0.67
C ASP A 38 20.92 -3.04 2.15
N SER A 39 21.58 -1.98 2.62
CA SER A 39 21.43 -1.52 4.01
C SER A 39 19.99 -1.08 4.33
N ALA A 40 19.30 -0.43 3.38
CA ALA A 40 17.91 -0.05 3.55
C ALA A 40 16.98 -1.27 3.62
N LYS A 41 17.15 -2.25 2.73
CA LYS A 41 16.39 -3.52 2.75
C LYS A 41 16.54 -4.26 4.07
N GLU A 42 17.76 -4.37 4.60
CA GLU A 42 18.01 -5.00 5.91
C GLU A 42 17.28 -4.28 7.05
N LYS A 43 17.33 -2.94 7.07
CA LYS A 43 16.65 -2.14 8.09
C LYS A 43 15.13 -2.28 8.01
N ILE A 44 14.57 -2.29 6.80
CA ILE A 44 13.14 -2.50 6.57
C ILE A 44 12.72 -3.88 7.06
N ARG A 45 13.39 -4.94 6.63
CA ARG A 45 13.12 -6.31 7.09
C ARG A 45 13.13 -6.42 8.61
N LYS A 46 14.14 -5.80 9.24
CA LYS A 46 14.26 -5.78 10.71
C LYS A 46 13.09 -5.03 11.36
N ALA A 47 12.72 -3.87 10.83
CA ALA A 47 11.63 -3.06 11.38
C ALA A 47 10.25 -3.74 11.21
N CYS A 48 10.08 -4.53 10.14
CA CYS A 48 8.86 -5.29 9.88
C CYS A 48 8.82 -6.66 10.59
N GLY A 49 9.91 -7.09 11.23
CA GLY A 49 10.01 -8.45 11.78
C GLY A 49 9.98 -9.57 10.73
N CYS A 50 10.24 -9.26 9.44
CA CYS A 50 10.16 -10.16 8.30
C CYS A 50 11.53 -10.32 7.62
N PRO A 51 12.42 -11.19 8.12
CA PRO A 51 13.78 -11.32 7.61
C PRO A 51 13.85 -11.81 6.15
N ASP A 52 12.86 -12.56 5.71
CA ASP A 52 12.82 -13.17 4.37
C ASP A 52 12.01 -12.35 3.36
N ALA A 53 11.48 -11.19 3.73
CA ALA A 53 10.68 -10.37 2.83
C ALA A 53 11.51 -9.83 1.66
N ASP A 54 10.93 -9.85 0.46
CA ASP A 54 11.47 -9.13 -0.68
C ASP A 54 11.15 -7.64 -0.58
N VAL A 55 12.16 -6.79 -0.80
CA VAL A 55 12.03 -5.34 -0.71
C VAL A 55 12.44 -4.70 -2.03
N PHE A 56 11.53 -3.92 -2.61
CA PHE A 56 11.72 -3.19 -3.85
C PHE A 56 11.57 -1.68 -3.64
N PHE A 57 12.32 -0.89 -4.40
CA PHE A 57 12.20 0.57 -4.40
C PHE A 57 11.55 1.03 -5.70
N LEU A 58 10.42 1.73 -5.59
CA LEU A 58 9.64 2.25 -6.70
C LEU A 58 9.49 3.78 -6.58
N VAL A 59 9.08 4.44 -7.66
CA VAL A 59 9.18 5.91 -7.78
C VAL A 59 7.99 6.65 -7.18
N GLY A 60 6.83 6.00 -7.01
CA GLY A 60 5.64 6.67 -6.49
C GLY A 60 4.47 5.73 -6.29
N GLY A 61 3.45 6.16 -5.51
CA GLY A 61 2.31 5.34 -5.11
C GLY A 61 1.53 4.76 -6.28
N THR A 62 1.11 5.61 -7.23
CA THR A 62 0.36 5.16 -8.42
C THR A 62 1.13 4.13 -9.25
N GLN A 63 2.44 4.35 -9.47
CA GLN A 63 3.27 3.36 -10.15
C GLN A 63 3.37 2.06 -9.35
N THR A 64 3.50 2.16 -8.02
CA THR A 64 3.58 1.01 -7.12
C THR A 64 2.28 0.20 -7.19
N ASN A 65 1.13 0.85 -7.08
CA ASN A 65 -0.18 0.22 -7.18
C ASN A 65 -0.37 -0.49 -8.53
N ALA A 66 -0.09 0.18 -9.63
CA ALA A 66 -0.17 -0.40 -10.97
C ALA A 66 0.80 -1.58 -11.16
N THR A 67 2.02 -1.48 -10.63
CA THR A 67 3.02 -2.56 -10.72
C THR A 67 2.59 -3.79 -9.92
N ILE A 68 2.17 -3.62 -8.67
CA ILE A 68 1.76 -4.72 -7.80
C ILE A 68 0.51 -5.40 -8.38
N ILE A 69 -0.55 -4.64 -8.64
CA ILE A 69 -1.81 -5.18 -9.14
C ILE A 69 -1.59 -5.87 -10.50
N GLY A 70 -0.87 -5.23 -11.42
CA GLY A 70 -0.60 -5.79 -12.74
C GLY A 70 0.36 -6.98 -12.75
N SER A 71 1.15 -7.21 -11.68
CA SER A 71 2.06 -8.35 -11.59
C SER A 71 1.47 -9.55 -10.84
N VAL A 72 0.53 -9.32 -9.94
CA VAL A 72 -0.05 -10.37 -9.07
C VAL A 72 -1.32 -10.95 -9.71
N LEU A 73 -2.16 -10.12 -10.32
CA LEU A 73 -3.43 -10.55 -10.87
C LEU A 73 -3.29 -11.28 -12.23
N ASN A 74 -4.12 -12.30 -12.42
CA ASN A 74 -4.35 -12.87 -13.74
C ASN A 74 -5.23 -11.95 -14.59
N ARG A 75 -5.15 -12.07 -15.92
CA ARG A 75 -5.81 -11.15 -16.87
C ARG A 75 -7.34 -11.03 -16.72
N TYR A 76 -7.99 -12.03 -16.16
CA TYR A 76 -9.43 -12.07 -15.91
C TYR A 76 -9.82 -11.62 -14.51
N GLU A 77 -8.85 -11.26 -13.69
CA GLU A 77 -9.05 -10.85 -12.30
C GLU A 77 -9.07 -9.33 -12.13
N GLY A 78 -9.74 -8.90 -11.09
CA GLY A 78 -9.81 -7.53 -10.62
C GLY A 78 -9.47 -7.41 -9.14
N VAL A 79 -9.23 -6.19 -8.70
CA VAL A 79 -8.89 -5.86 -7.32
C VAL A 79 -10.11 -5.32 -6.57
N LEU A 80 -10.46 -5.96 -5.44
CA LEU A 80 -11.47 -5.48 -4.51
C LEU A 80 -10.92 -4.29 -3.72
N ALA A 81 -11.60 -3.17 -3.73
CA ALA A 81 -11.19 -1.96 -3.01
C ALA A 81 -12.40 -1.17 -2.49
N ALA A 82 -12.18 -0.33 -1.48
CA ALA A 82 -13.19 0.64 -1.07
C ALA A 82 -13.61 1.51 -2.27
N GLN A 83 -14.89 1.85 -2.37
CA GLN A 83 -15.36 2.81 -3.38
C GLN A 83 -14.66 4.18 -3.28
N THR A 84 -14.12 4.51 -2.11
CA THR A 84 -13.35 5.72 -1.82
C THR A 84 -11.83 5.50 -1.90
N GLY A 85 -11.38 4.26 -2.14
CA GLY A 85 -9.97 3.90 -2.21
C GLY A 85 -9.23 4.65 -3.31
N HIS A 86 -7.96 4.92 -3.10
CA HIS A 86 -7.13 5.71 -4.03
C HIS A 86 -7.14 5.13 -5.43
N VAL A 87 -7.00 3.82 -5.57
CA VAL A 87 -7.07 3.11 -6.87
C VAL A 87 -8.41 3.24 -7.57
N SER A 88 -9.51 3.49 -6.81
CA SER A 88 -10.86 3.67 -7.36
C SER A 88 -11.10 5.10 -7.86
N CYS A 89 -10.51 6.11 -7.21
CA CYS A 89 -10.93 7.52 -7.38
C CYS A 89 -9.84 8.46 -7.87
N HIS A 90 -8.56 8.20 -7.59
CA HIS A 90 -7.51 9.23 -7.67
C HIS A 90 -6.30 8.87 -8.54
N GLU A 91 -6.33 7.77 -9.29
CA GLU A 91 -5.18 7.32 -10.11
C GLU A 91 -5.39 7.46 -11.62
N ALA A 92 -6.37 8.23 -12.05
CA ALA A 92 -6.64 8.52 -13.46
C ALA A 92 -6.74 7.27 -14.36
N GLY A 93 -7.27 6.16 -13.82
CA GLY A 93 -7.41 4.89 -14.54
C GLY A 93 -6.11 4.11 -14.67
N ALA A 94 -5.14 4.31 -13.78
CA ALA A 94 -3.86 3.60 -13.85
C ALA A 94 -4.02 2.07 -13.70
N ILE A 95 -4.97 1.62 -12.90
CA ILE A 95 -5.23 0.20 -12.71
C ILE A 95 -5.92 -0.39 -13.94
N GLU A 96 -6.91 0.29 -14.49
CA GLU A 96 -7.61 -0.11 -15.70
C GLU A 96 -6.65 -0.15 -16.90
N TYR A 97 -5.65 0.75 -16.95
CA TYR A 97 -4.60 0.72 -17.96
C TYR A 97 -3.76 -0.56 -17.90
N THR A 98 -3.58 -1.19 -16.72
CA THR A 98 -2.91 -2.50 -16.63
C THR A 98 -3.76 -3.67 -17.15
N GLY A 99 -5.02 -3.41 -17.46
CA GLY A 99 -5.99 -4.41 -17.96
C GLY A 99 -6.86 -5.01 -16.84
N HIS A 100 -6.76 -4.51 -15.61
CA HIS A 100 -7.52 -4.99 -14.47
C HIS A 100 -8.65 -4.04 -14.09
N LYS A 101 -9.73 -4.59 -13.59
CA LYS A 101 -10.88 -3.82 -13.10
C LYS A 101 -10.76 -3.59 -11.59
N VAL A 102 -11.07 -2.37 -11.17
CA VAL A 102 -11.33 -2.13 -9.74
C VAL A 102 -12.76 -2.52 -9.41
N LEU A 103 -12.91 -3.49 -8.51
CA LEU A 103 -14.17 -4.04 -8.02
C LEU A 103 -14.49 -3.34 -6.69
N THR A 104 -15.40 -2.36 -6.74
CA THR A 104 -15.64 -1.49 -5.59
C THR A 104 -16.56 -2.12 -4.56
N LEU A 105 -16.16 -2.04 -3.29
CA LEU A 105 -16.95 -2.43 -2.13
C LEU A 105 -17.50 -1.20 -1.39
N PRO A 106 -18.68 -1.31 -0.74
CA PRO A 106 -19.15 -0.30 0.19
C PRO A 106 -18.13 -0.05 1.29
N ALA A 107 -17.93 1.21 1.64
CA ALA A 107 -16.99 1.61 2.69
C ALA A 107 -17.68 2.50 3.72
N GLU A 108 -17.34 2.32 4.98
CA GLU A 108 -17.73 3.17 6.08
C GLU A 108 -16.53 3.95 6.59
N ASN A 109 -16.58 5.28 6.48
CA ASN A 109 -15.45 6.15 6.80
C ASN A 109 -14.15 5.75 6.06
N GLY A 110 -14.26 5.31 4.81
CA GLY A 110 -13.13 4.87 3.98
C GLY A 110 -12.66 3.43 4.22
N LYS A 111 -13.19 2.73 5.22
CA LYS A 111 -12.83 1.34 5.53
C LYS A 111 -13.83 0.35 4.93
N ILE A 112 -13.32 -0.73 4.35
CA ILE A 112 -14.11 -1.93 4.03
C ILE A 112 -14.13 -2.86 5.24
N LYS A 113 -15.15 -3.70 5.31
CA LYS A 113 -15.31 -4.71 6.37
C LYS A 113 -15.04 -6.11 5.82
N ALA A 114 -14.58 -7.00 6.68
CA ALA A 114 -14.38 -8.41 6.33
C ALA A 114 -15.65 -9.08 5.78
N GLU A 115 -16.82 -8.72 6.35
CA GLU A 115 -18.13 -9.20 5.87
C GLU A 115 -18.39 -8.77 4.42
N SER A 116 -18.03 -7.53 4.04
CA SER A 116 -18.24 -7.03 2.68
C SER A 116 -17.42 -7.81 1.64
N ILE A 117 -16.22 -8.26 2.02
CA ILE A 117 -15.39 -9.13 1.18
C ILE A 117 -16.05 -10.51 1.05
N THR A 118 -16.49 -11.09 2.17
CA THR A 118 -17.20 -12.38 2.21
C THR A 118 -18.44 -12.34 1.32
N ASP A 119 -19.29 -11.35 1.52
CA ASP A 119 -20.54 -11.18 0.76
C ASP A 119 -20.29 -11.06 -0.75
N TYR A 120 -19.25 -10.30 -1.13
CA TYR A 120 -18.90 -10.16 -2.53
C TYR A 120 -18.45 -11.48 -3.14
N VAL A 121 -17.52 -12.18 -2.47
CA VAL A 121 -16.96 -13.45 -2.98
C VAL A 121 -18.04 -14.54 -3.04
N GLU A 122 -18.86 -14.68 -1.99
CA GLU A 122 -19.93 -15.67 -1.97
C GLU A 122 -21.03 -15.36 -3.00
N THR A 123 -21.38 -14.09 -3.20
CA THR A 123 -22.31 -13.67 -4.26
C THR A 123 -21.74 -13.97 -5.64
N PHE A 124 -20.46 -13.67 -5.86
CA PHE A 124 -19.78 -13.95 -7.12
C PHE A 124 -19.82 -15.44 -7.46
N TYR A 125 -19.37 -16.31 -6.57
CA TYR A 125 -19.35 -17.77 -6.83
C TYR A 125 -20.74 -18.42 -6.75
N GLY A 126 -21.72 -17.76 -6.16
CA GLY A 126 -23.13 -18.18 -6.17
C GLY A 126 -23.87 -17.91 -7.48
N ASP A 127 -23.31 -17.06 -8.35
CA ASP A 127 -23.87 -16.77 -9.67
C ASP A 127 -23.48 -17.88 -10.67
N GLU A 128 -24.47 -18.52 -11.29
CA GLU A 128 -24.25 -19.58 -12.28
C GLU A 128 -23.48 -19.11 -13.52
N SER A 129 -23.43 -17.80 -13.75
CA SER A 129 -22.73 -17.18 -14.88
C SER A 129 -21.43 -16.45 -14.49
N HIS A 130 -20.89 -16.70 -13.29
CA HIS A 130 -19.67 -16.03 -12.81
C HIS A 130 -18.46 -16.19 -13.75
N ASP A 131 -18.40 -17.26 -14.55
CA ASP A 131 -17.35 -17.47 -15.55
C ASP A 131 -17.30 -16.37 -16.64
N HIS A 132 -18.34 -15.56 -16.76
CA HIS A 132 -18.41 -14.40 -17.66
C HIS A 132 -18.11 -13.08 -16.97
N MET A 133 -17.84 -13.10 -15.68
CA MET A 133 -17.58 -11.93 -14.85
C MET A 133 -16.06 -11.75 -14.60
N VAL A 134 -15.69 -10.58 -14.12
CA VAL A 134 -14.31 -10.35 -13.63
C VAL A 134 -14.17 -11.01 -12.25
N PHE A 135 -13.21 -11.89 -12.12
CA PHE A 135 -12.97 -12.64 -10.88
C PHE A 135 -12.36 -11.72 -9.82
N PRO A 136 -12.75 -11.80 -8.55
CA PRO A 136 -12.02 -11.19 -7.45
C PRO A 136 -10.66 -11.90 -7.30
N GLY A 137 -9.56 -11.16 -7.42
CA GLY A 137 -8.22 -11.74 -7.40
C GLY A 137 -7.30 -11.15 -6.33
N MET A 138 -7.70 -10.05 -5.70
CA MET A 138 -6.91 -9.37 -4.67
C MET A 138 -7.81 -8.44 -3.86
N VAL A 139 -7.46 -8.18 -2.61
CA VAL A 139 -8.05 -7.13 -1.79
C VAL A 139 -7.04 -6.01 -1.57
N TYR A 140 -7.45 -4.77 -1.81
CA TYR A 140 -6.66 -3.57 -1.58
C TYR A 140 -7.29 -2.72 -0.48
N ILE A 141 -6.48 -2.28 0.48
CA ILE A 141 -6.86 -1.34 1.53
C ILE A 141 -5.81 -0.25 1.67
N SER A 142 -6.22 0.96 2.06
CA SER A 142 -5.30 2.06 2.42
C SER A 142 -5.22 2.20 3.94
N HIS A 143 -4.01 2.38 4.49
CA HIS A 143 -3.83 2.63 5.92
C HIS A 143 -2.76 3.70 6.17
N PRO A 144 -3.15 4.88 6.71
CA PRO A 144 -4.53 5.40 6.90
C PRO A 144 -5.34 5.42 5.61
N THR A 145 -6.68 5.41 5.75
CA THR A 145 -7.57 5.59 4.60
C THR A 145 -7.49 7.01 4.03
N GLU A 146 -8.08 7.25 2.89
CA GLU A 146 -8.18 8.56 2.24
C GLU A 146 -8.91 9.60 3.11
N TYR A 147 -9.66 9.15 4.10
CA TYR A 147 -10.35 10.00 5.10
C TYR A 147 -9.55 10.17 6.39
N GLY A 148 -8.34 9.60 6.46
CA GLY A 148 -7.47 9.66 7.63
C GLY A 148 -7.89 8.71 8.77
N THR A 149 -8.83 7.81 8.55
CA THR A 149 -9.22 6.80 9.53
C THR A 149 -8.22 5.65 9.55
N LEU A 150 -8.11 4.99 10.69
CA LEU A 150 -7.20 3.87 10.89
C LEU A 150 -7.99 2.56 11.00
N TYR A 151 -7.50 1.51 10.35
CA TYR A 151 -7.92 0.16 10.70
C TYR A 151 -7.35 -0.19 12.07
N THR A 152 -8.18 -0.69 12.97
CA THR A 152 -7.71 -1.28 14.21
C THR A 152 -7.02 -2.61 13.92
N LYS A 153 -6.20 -3.07 14.86
CA LYS A 153 -5.55 -4.38 14.75
C LYS A 153 -6.56 -5.52 14.53
N LYS A 154 -7.68 -5.48 15.24
CA LYS A 154 -8.77 -6.44 15.08
C LYS A 154 -9.38 -6.40 13.68
N GLU A 155 -9.70 -5.23 13.14
CA GLU A 155 -10.25 -5.09 11.79
C GLU A 155 -9.27 -5.60 10.73
N LEU A 156 -7.97 -5.31 10.90
CA LEU A 156 -6.93 -5.78 9.98
C LEU A 156 -6.79 -7.31 10.02
N GLU A 157 -6.82 -7.90 11.22
CA GLU A 157 -6.77 -9.36 11.40
C GLU A 157 -8.01 -10.05 10.79
N GLU A 158 -9.22 -9.51 11.01
CA GLU A 158 -10.46 -10.04 10.42
C GLU A 158 -10.43 -10.00 8.88
N ILE A 159 -9.93 -8.90 8.29
CA ILE A 159 -9.77 -8.79 6.84
C ILE A 159 -8.74 -9.81 6.34
N SER A 160 -7.59 -9.92 7.02
CA SER A 160 -6.55 -10.90 6.68
C SER A 160 -7.07 -12.34 6.70
N GLU A 161 -7.82 -12.70 7.73
CA GLU A 161 -8.41 -14.04 7.86
C GLU A 161 -9.38 -14.36 6.70
N VAL A 162 -10.21 -13.40 6.31
CA VAL A 162 -11.13 -13.57 5.18
C VAL A 162 -10.37 -13.65 3.85
N CYS A 163 -9.34 -12.82 3.67
CA CYS A 163 -8.48 -12.88 2.48
C CYS A 163 -7.80 -14.25 2.35
N HIS A 164 -7.23 -14.78 3.43
CA HIS A 164 -6.61 -16.09 3.44
C HIS A 164 -7.64 -17.22 3.19
N LYS A 165 -8.85 -17.12 3.77
CA LYS A 165 -9.94 -18.11 3.54
C LYS A 165 -10.28 -18.26 2.06
N TYR A 166 -10.26 -17.18 1.31
CA TYR A 166 -10.61 -17.15 -0.11
C TYR A 166 -9.39 -17.10 -1.06
N GLU A 167 -8.18 -17.28 -0.51
CA GLU A 167 -6.93 -17.25 -1.28
C GLU A 167 -6.72 -15.94 -2.06
N LEU A 168 -7.20 -14.83 -1.50
CA LEU A 168 -7.03 -13.48 -2.05
C LEU A 168 -5.83 -12.79 -1.41
N PRO A 169 -4.77 -12.45 -2.13
CA PRO A 169 -3.71 -11.61 -1.58
C PRO A 169 -4.25 -10.30 -1.01
N LEU A 170 -3.83 -9.95 0.20
CA LEU A 170 -4.13 -8.67 0.83
C LEU A 170 -3.00 -7.68 0.57
N PHE A 171 -3.31 -6.61 -0.17
CA PHE A 171 -2.40 -5.53 -0.46
C PHE A 171 -2.76 -4.26 0.33
N LEU A 172 -1.81 -3.74 1.11
CA LEU A 172 -1.99 -2.52 1.90
C LEU A 172 -1.20 -1.36 1.30
N ASP A 173 -1.93 -0.34 0.90
CA ASP A 173 -1.40 0.97 0.50
C ASP A 173 -1.00 1.77 1.73
N GLY A 174 0.29 1.98 1.89
CA GLY A 174 0.89 2.73 2.99
C GLY A 174 1.37 4.12 2.57
N ALA A 175 0.63 4.83 1.71
CA ALA A 175 0.99 6.18 1.26
C ALA A 175 1.31 7.13 2.42
N ARG A 176 0.59 6.99 3.52
CA ARG A 176 0.78 7.79 4.75
C ARG A 176 1.00 6.92 5.99
N LEU A 177 1.59 5.75 5.80
CA LEU A 177 1.74 4.74 6.85
C LEU A 177 2.50 5.27 8.08
N GLY A 178 3.57 6.04 7.88
CA GLY A 178 4.32 6.62 8.98
C GLY A 178 3.48 7.54 9.87
N TYR A 179 2.59 8.35 9.30
CA TYR A 179 1.65 9.18 10.07
C TYR A 179 0.65 8.31 10.83
N GLY A 180 0.13 7.27 10.19
CA GLY A 180 -0.79 6.33 10.83
C GLY A 180 -0.17 5.67 12.07
N LEU A 181 1.03 5.12 11.92
CA LEU A 181 1.72 4.39 12.99
C LEU A 181 2.10 5.24 14.21
N VAL A 182 2.29 6.55 14.05
CA VAL A 182 2.60 7.46 15.18
C VAL A 182 1.35 8.17 15.72
N SER A 183 0.18 7.90 15.18
CA SER A 183 -1.08 8.45 15.71
C SER A 183 -1.34 7.92 17.11
N PRO A 184 -1.83 8.76 18.04
CA PRO A 184 -2.24 8.32 19.38
C PRO A 184 -3.35 7.25 19.38
N GLU A 185 -4.09 7.14 18.28
CA GLU A 185 -5.20 6.20 18.12
C GLU A 185 -4.76 4.88 17.43
N ALA A 186 -3.47 4.78 17.04
CA ALA A 186 -2.96 3.58 16.40
C ALA A 186 -2.76 2.45 17.42
N ASP A 187 -3.31 1.30 17.13
CA ASP A 187 -3.08 0.04 17.88
C ASP A 187 -2.38 -1.01 17.00
N VAL A 188 -2.02 -0.64 15.76
CA VAL A 188 -1.33 -1.48 14.77
C VAL A 188 0.14 -1.10 14.72
N THR A 189 1.02 -2.09 14.71
CA THR A 189 2.46 -1.92 14.50
C THR A 189 2.85 -2.29 13.06
N LEU A 190 4.06 -1.92 12.66
CA LEU A 190 4.61 -2.32 11.37
C LEU A 190 4.75 -3.85 11.25
N GLU A 191 5.07 -4.52 12.35
CA GLU A 191 5.12 -5.99 12.43
C GLU A 191 3.73 -6.62 12.27
N ASP A 192 2.67 -6.01 12.81
CA ASP A 192 1.30 -6.46 12.62
C ASP A 192 0.89 -6.34 11.15
N ILE A 193 1.22 -5.22 10.49
CA ILE A 193 0.96 -5.03 9.07
C ILE A 193 1.66 -6.11 8.25
N ALA A 194 2.95 -6.31 8.47
CA ALA A 194 3.73 -7.31 7.75
C ALA A 194 3.22 -8.74 7.96
N ARG A 195 2.63 -9.03 9.12
CA ARG A 195 2.02 -10.34 9.43
C ARG A 195 0.67 -10.54 8.77
N CYS A 196 -0.11 -9.46 8.65
CA CYS A 196 -1.49 -9.54 8.16
C CYS A 196 -1.62 -9.38 6.65
N THR A 197 -0.60 -8.88 5.96
CA THR A 197 -0.67 -8.57 4.52
C THR A 197 0.34 -9.37 3.72
N ASP A 198 -0.01 -9.71 2.49
CA ASP A 198 0.89 -10.39 1.55
C ASP A 198 1.83 -9.40 0.86
N VAL A 199 1.33 -8.20 0.62
CA VAL A 199 2.08 -7.08 0.05
C VAL A 199 1.69 -5.78 0.74
N PHE A 200 2.66 -4.95 1.05
CA PHE A 200 2.39 -3.57 1.46
C PHE A 200 3.51 -2.65 0.99
N TYR A 201 3.25 -1.37 0.91
CA TYR A 201 4.31 -0.41 0.69
C TYR A 201 4.33 0.69 1.76
N ILE A 202 5.51 1.27 1.93
CA ILE A 202 5.75 2.43 2.79
C ILE A 202 6.16 3.57 1.87
N CYS A 203 5.37 4.63 1.81
CA CYS A 203 5.75 5.80 1.04
C CYS A 203 6.70 6.68 1.86
N LEU A 204 7.94 6.75 1.42
CA LEU A 204 8.94 7.62 2.04
C LEU A 204 8.85 9.07 1.53
N LEU A 205 7.98 9.35 0.55
CA LEU A 205 7.75 10.69 0.04
C LEU A 205 6.93 11.55 1.01
N TYR A 206 5.92 10.94 1.66
CA TYR A 206 4.98 11.65 2.54
C TYR A 206 5.30 11.50 4.04
N THR A 207 6.00 10.45 4.41
CA THR A 207 6.14 10.02 5.81
C THR A 207 7.57 9.96 6.33
N SER A 208 8.53 10.30 5.50
CA SER A 208 9.95 10.36 5.84
C SER A 208 10.60 11.58 5.22
N PRO A 209 11.67 12.09 5.80
CA PRO A 209 12.47 13.11 5.16
C PRO A 209 12.93 12.62 3.79
N SER A 210 12.39 13.20 2.75
CA SER A 210 12.68 12.88 1.35
C SER A 210 13.08 14.16 0.63
N PRO A 211 13.53 14.13 -0.63
CA PRO A 211 13.77 15.34 -1.41
C PRO A 211 12.57 16.28 -1.58
N ARG A 212 11.38 15.85 -1.18
CA ARG A 212 10.15 16.66 -1.26
C ARG A 212 9.45 16.85 0.06
N ASP A 213 9.94 16.17 1.11
CA ASP A 213 9.26 16.10 2.38
C ASP A 213 10.13 16.65 3.50
N LEU A 214 9.68 17.72 4.11
CA LEU A 214 10.29 18.33 5.29
C LEU A 214 9.57 17.98 6.57
N SER A 215 8.50 17.22 6.51
CA SER A 215 7.80 16.79 7.70
C SER A 215 8.68 15.77 8.44
N THR A 216 9.08 16.11 9.60
CA THR A 216 9.81 15.23 10.52
C THR A 216 8.91 14.82 11.64
#